data_0e92c1184dac99e55f937f7ba3bf5fa8
#
_entry.id   0e92c1184dac99e55f937f7ba3bf5fa8
#
_cell.length_a   1.000
_cell.length_b   1.000
_cell.length_c   1.000
_cell.angle_alpha   90.00
_cell.angle_beta   90.00
_cell.angle_gamma   90.00
#
_symmetry.space_group_name_H-M   'P 1'
#
loop_
_entity.id
_entity.type
_entity.pdbx_description
1 polymer ?
#
loop_
_entity_poly.entity_id
_entity_poly.type
_entity_poly.pdbx_seq_one_letter_code
_entity_poly.pdbx_strand_id
1 'polypeptide(L)'
;MSIAPSHLKKYLKCLLRSILGAACVSYALCGWAANNDSSQPINVEADRMQYDNANKISRFFGNVVASQGTLVIRSAQMEVRQDASGNQLGVATGSAQRRAFFRQDRENTNEHIEGEALRLEYDSRTSTLRLVGDATLRRYRNNELWDQTSGGVITYNDQTSFFTVESGENRNSNSGRVTMSLTPSQD
;
A
#
# COMPACT_ATOMS: atom_id res chain seq x y z
N MET A 1 -15.07 -45.42 -68.60
CA MET A 1 -13.91 -44.56 -68.38
C MET A 1 -13.89 -44.29 -66.83
N SER A 2 -13.11 -45.11 -66.11
CA SER A 2 -13.09 -45.16 -64.66
C SER A 2 -12.00 -44.22 -64.10
N ILE A 3 -12.34 -43.25 -63.32
CA ILE A 3 -11.43 -42.33 -62.67
C ILE A 3 -11.20 -42.81 -61.23
N ALA A 4 -9.93 -43.16 -60.92
CA ALA A 4 -9.51 -43.79 -59.67
C ALA A 4 -9.62 -42.87 -58.45
N PRO A 5 -9.97 -43.41 -57.29
CA PRO A 5 -10.16 -42.63 -56.03
C PRO A 5 -8.92 -42.50 -55.15
N SER A 6 -7.76 -42.20 -55.75
CA SER A 6 -6.49 -42.15 -54.97
C SER A 6 -6.14 -40.78 -54.41
N HIS A 7 -6.73 -39.73 -54.90
CA HIS A 7 -6.44 -38.34 -54.48
C HIS A 7 -7.23 -37.84 -53.31
N LEU A 8 -8.41 -38.40 -53.02
CA LEU A 8 -9.30 -37.94 -51.92
C LEU A 8 -8.72 -38.30 -50.54
N LYS A 9 -7.96 -39.38 -50.40
CA LYS A 9 -7.39 -39.80 -49.14
C LYS A 9 -6.18 -38.96 -48.66
N LYS A 10 -5.51 -38.26 -49.59
CA LYS A 10 -4.37 -37.37 -49.22
C LYS A 10 -4.85 -36.05 -48.64
N TYR A 11 -5.95 -35.48 -49.13
CA TYR A 11 -6.46 -34.22 -48.59
C TYR A 11 -7.15 -34.39 -47.25
N LEU A 12 -7.75 -35.56 -46.98
CA LEU A 12 -8.39 -35.83 -45.70
C LEU A 12 -7.39 -35.98 -44.55
N LYS A 13 -6.15 -36.49 -44.85
CA LYS A 13 -5.08 -36.59 -43.85
C LYS A 13 -4.36 -35.26 -43.55
N CYS A 14 -4.34 -34.34 -44.50
CA CYS A 14 -3.83 -32.98 -44.27
C CYS A 14 -4.79 -32.12 -43.47
N LEU A 15 -6.11 -32.24 -43.68
CA LEU A 15 -7.11 -31.48 -42.93
C LEU A 15 -7.20 -31.91 -41.44
N LEU A 16 -6.98 -33.22 -41.16
CA LEU A 16 -7.06 -33.73 -39.80
C LEU A 16 -5.80 -33.39 -38.97
N ARG A 17 -4.67 -33.08 -39.62
CA ARG A 17 -3.42 -32.63 -38.92
C ARG A 17 -3.39 -31.15 -38.58
N SER A 18 -4.18 -30.34 -39.29
CA SER A 18 -4.25 -28.88 -39.07
C SER A 18 -5.18 -28.50 -37.91
N ILE A 19 -6.09 -29.37 -37.49
CA ILE A 19 -7.06 -29.09 -36.39
C ILE A 19 -6.49 -29.44 -35.00
N LEU A 20 -5.43 -30.25 -34.95
CA LEU A 20 -4.81 -30.64 -33.68
C LEU A 20 -3.75 -29.64 -33.18
N GLY A 21 -3.37 -28.65 -33.99
CA GLY A 21 -2.35 -27.63 -33.64
C GLY A 21 -2.93 -26.33 -33.07
N ALA A 22 -4.27 -26.13 -33.13
CA ALA A 22 -4.90 -24.86 -32.72
C ALA A 22 -5.50 -24.86 -31.32
N ALA A 23 -5.44 -25.97 -30.59
CA ALA A 23 -6.12 -26.13 -29.28
C ALA A 23 -5.22 -25.88 -28.07
N CYS A 24 -3.96 -25.45 -28.21
CA CYS A 24 -3.00 -25.34 -27.11
C CYS A 24 -2.50 -23.92 -26.78
N VAL A 25 -3.17 -22.85 -27.22
CA VAL A 25 -2.67 -21.47 -26.95
C VAL A 25 -3.66 -20.63 -26.11
N SER A 26 -4.64 -21.25 -25.46
CA SER A 26 -5.56 -20.51 -24.57
C SER A 26 -5.28 -20.71 -23.09
N TYR A 27 -4.07 -21.13 -22.70
CA TYR A 27 -3.63 -21.12 -21.30
C TYR A 27 -2.64 -19.99 -21.10
N ALA A 28 -3.05 -19.07 -20.36
CA ALA A 28 -2.28 -18.10 -19.64
C ALA A 28 -2.71 -16.69 -19.97
N LEU A 29 -3.20 -16.15 -19.04
CA LEU A 29 -2.89 -14.81 -18.50
C LEU A 29 -3.97 -14.53 -17.43
N CYS A 30 -4.14 -15.46 -16.48
CA CYS A 30 -4.51 -14.99 -15.14
C CYS A 30 -3.26 -14.27 -14.64
N GLY A 31 -3.01 -13.06 -15.15
CA GLY A 31 -2.12 -12.13 -14.51
C GLY A 31 -2.69 -11.91 -13.11
N TRP A 32 -1.98 -12.36 -12.11
CA TRP A 32 -2.22 -11.94 -10.74
C TRP A 32 -1.98 -10.44 -10.75
N ALA A 33 -3.05 -9.67 -10.79
CA ALA A 33 -2.99 -8.24 -10.54
C ALA A 33 -2.55 -8.15 -9.07
N ALA A 34 -1.29 -7.86 -8.85
CA ALA A 34 -0.83 -7.42 -7.55
C ALA A 34 -1.69 -6.21 -7.19
N ASN A 35 -2.46 -6.32 -6.11
CA ASN A 35 -3.25 -5.22 -5.57
C ASN A 35 -2.27 -4.21 -4.98
N ASN A 36 -1.65 -3.42 -5.83
CA ASN A 36 -0.78 -2.34 -5.38
C ASN A 36 -1.66 -1.18 -4.91
N ASP A 37 -1.73 -0.95 -3.61
CA ASP A 37 -2.49 0.15 -3.01
C ASP A 37 -2.20 1.48 -3.71
N SER A 38 -0.95 1.74 -4.08
CA SER A 38 -0.55 2.99 -4.75
C SER A 38 -1.18 3.20 -6.12
N SER A 39 -1.72 2.16 -6.77
CA SER A 39 -2.44 2.25 -8.04
C SER A 39 -3.93 2.55 -7.87
N GLN A 40 -4.46 2.45 -6.65
CA GLN A 40 -5.87 2.71 -6.35
C GLN A 40 -6.13 4.21 -6.18
N PRO A 41 -7.37 4.68 -6.46
CA PRO A 41 -7.72 6.07 -6.21
C PRO A 41 -7.66 6.38 -4.71
N ILE A 42 -7.20 7.60 -4.39
CA ILE A 42 -7.26 8.13 -3.03
C ILE A 42 -8.63 8.74 -2.80
N ASN A 43 -9.32 8.29 -1.75
CA ASN A 43 -10.57 8.86 -1.28
C ASN A 43 -10.32 9.57 0.06
N VAL A 44 -10.83 10.78 0.24
CA VAL A 44 -10.68 11.54 1.48
C VAL A 44 -12.04 12.06 1.93
N GLU A 45 -12.40 11.75 3.17
CA GLU A 45 -13.57 12.27 3.87
C GLU A 45 -13.11 13.22 4.99
N ALA A 46 -13.80 14.33 5.19
CA ALA A 46 -13.50 15.32 6.21
C ALA A 46 -14.70 16.25 6.45
N ASP A 47 -14.71 16.97 7.58
CA ASP A 47 -15.76 17.94 7.87
C ASP A 47 -15.68 19.17 6.95
N ARG A 48 -14.47 19.53 6.49
CA ARG A 48 -14.23 20.66 5.59
C ARG A 48 -13.02 20.42 4.69
N MET A 49 -13.12 20.88 3.44
CA MET A 49 -12.05 20.86 2.46
C MET A 49 -11.78 22.29 1.92
N GLN A 50 -10.52 22.56 1.60
CA GLN A 50 -10.07 23.72 0.83
C GLN A 50 -9.15 23.26 -0.29
N TYR A 51 -9.32 23.80 -1.49
CA TYR A 51 -8.48 23.47 -2.63
C TYR A 51 -7.82 24.73 -3.19
N ASP A 52 -6.51 24.72 -3.26
CA ASP A 52 -5.68 25.75 -3.88
C ASP A 52 -5.24 25.25 -5.27
N ASN A 53 -5.94 25.69 -6.31
CA ASN A 53 -5.65 25.28 -7.67
C ASN A 53 -4.31 25.81 -8.21
N ALA A 54 -3.86 26.96 -7.73
CA ALA A 54 -2.59 27.55 -8.18
C ALA A 54 -1.39 26.70 -7.71
N ASN A 55 -1.44 26.21 -6.48
CA ASN A 55 -0.37 25.44 -5.85
C ASN A 55 -0.62 23.93 -5.86
N LYS A 56 -1.77 23.46 -6.39
CA LYS A 56 -2.20 22.07 -6.41
C LYS A 56 -2.21 21.43 -5.00
N ILE A 57 -2.74 22.19 -4.02
CA ILE A 57 -2.81 21.78 -2.62
C ILE A 57 -4.26 21.58 -2.21
N SER A 58 -4.57 20.41 -1.67
CA SER A 58 -5.83 20.10 -0.99
C SER A 58 -5.60 20.05 0.51
N ARG A 59 -6.41 20.78 1.29
CA ARG A 59 -6.40 20.77 2.76
C ARG A 59 -7.73 20.29 3.30
N PHE A 60 -7.68 19.34 4.21
CA PHE A 60 -8.82 18.71 4.85
C PHE A 60 -8.75 18.94 6.35
N PHE A 61 -9.91 19.22 6.96
CA PHE A 61 -10.01 19.58 8.38
C PHE A 61 -11.18 18.86 9.05
N GLY A 62 -10.95 18.36 10.25
CA GLY A 62 -11.92 17.71 11.09
C GLY A 62 -12.21 16.26 10.66
N ASN A 63 -12.06 15.31 11.57
CA ASN A 63 -12.38 13.88 11.40
C ASN A 63 -11.90 13.29 10.06
N VAL A 64 -10.69 13.67 9.62
CA VAL A 64 -10.18 13.26 8.31
C VAL A 64 -9.94 11.76 8.27
N VAL A 65 -10.49 11.10 7.25
CA VAL A 65 -10.24 9.71 6.89
C VAL A 65 -9.83 9.67 5.42
N ALA A 66 -8.60 9.23 5.14
CA ALA A 66 -8.14 8.99 3.79
C ALA A 66 -7.94 7.49 3.58
N SER A 67 -8.31 6.99 2.40
CA SER A 67 -8.13 5.58 2.03
C SER A 67 -7.57 5.45 0.62
N GLN A 68 -6.68 4.46 0.43
CA GLN A 68 -6.13 4.07 -0.86
C GLN A 68 -5.86 2.56 -0.83
N GLY A 69 -6.68 1.77 -1.52
CA GLY A 69 -6.64 0.32 -1.39
C GLY A 69 -6.90 -0.11 0.06
N THR A 70 -5.94 -0.81 0.66
CA THR A 70 -6.00 -1.25 2.06
C THR A 70 -5.45 -0.22 3.05
N LEU A 71 -4.70 0.79 2.56
CA LEU A 71 -4.19 1.88 3.37
C LEU A 71 -5.34 2.78 3.86
N VAL A 72 -5.42 2.98 5.16
CA VAL A 72 -6.35 3.91 5.82
C VAL A 72 -5.56 4.83 6.73
N ILE A 73 -5.74 6.14 6.57
CA ILE A 73 -5.14 7.17 7.44
C ILE A 73 -6.26 7.94 8.14
N ARG A 74 -6.13 8.16 9.44
CA ARG A 74 -7.04 8.99 10.24
C ARG A 74 -6.28 10.12 10.91
N SER A 75 -6.80 11.34 10.85
CA SER A 75 -6.15 12.52 11.43
C SER A 75 -7.14 13.64 11.76
N ALA A 76 -6.67 14.67 12.44
CA ALA A 76 -7.45 15.89 12.66
C ALA A 76 -7.38 16.82 11.44
N GLN A 77 -6.24 16.82 10.74
CA GLN A 77 -6.02 17.62 9.54
C GLN A 77 -5.15 16.83 8.56
N MET A 78 -5.36 17.07 7.25
CA MET A 78 -4.51 16.50 6.20
C MET A 78 -4.27 17.53 5.10
N GLU A 79 -3.04 17.61 4.64
CA GLU A 79 -2.66 18.34 3.43
C GLU A 79 -2.14 17.33 2.40
N VAL A 80 -2.65 17.44 1.18
CA VAL A 80 -2.16 16.65 0.04
C VAL A 80 -1.71 17.62 -1.03
N ARG A 81 -0.48 17.45 -1.48
CA ARG A 81 0.16 18.24 -2.52
C ARG A 81 0.51 17.35 -3.70
N GLN A 82 0.16 17.75 -4.92
CA GLN A 82 0.53 17.03 -6.12
C GLN A 82 1.61 17.79 -6.89
N ASP A 83 2.69 17.12 -7.26
CA ASP A 83 3.73 17.69 -8.12
C ASP A 83 3.34 17.64 -9.62
N ALA A 84 4.17 18.25 -10.47
CA ALA A 84 3.95 18.31 -11.91
C ALA A 84 3.98 16.91 -12.59
N SER A 85 4.58 15.90 -11.95
CA SER A 85 4.66 14.53 -12.43
C SER A 85 3.50 13.64 -11.94
N GLY A 86 2.59 14.24 -11.12
CA GLY A 86 1.45 13.51 -10.55
C GLY A 86 1.76 12.80 -9.22
N ASN A 87 3.00 12.87 -8.72
CA ASN A 87 3.32 12.30 -7.41
C ASN A 87 2.65 13.11 -6.30
N GLN A 88 2.31 12.44 -5.22
CA GLN A 88 1.59 13.03 -4.11
C GLN A 88 2.45 13.02 -2.84
N LEU A 89 2.43 14.16 -2.14
CA LEU A 89 2.97 14.32 -0.81
C LEU A 89 1.79 14.58 0.14
N GLY A 90 1.57 13.65 1.07
CA GLY A 90 0.51 13.73 2.08
C GLY A 90 1.12 14.04 3.45
N VAL A 91 0.52 14.98 4.19
CA VAL A 91 0.85 15.25 5.58
C VAL A 91 -0.42 15.18 6.41
N ALA A 92 -0.50 14.20 7.30
CA ALA A 92 -1.61 14.03 8.23
C ALA A 92 -1.16 14.40 9.65
N THR A 93 -1.88 15.32 10.29
CA THR A 93 -1.55 15.81 11.63
C THR A 93 -2.64 15.40 12.61
N GLY A 94 -2.23 14.84 13.74
CA GLY A 94 -3.10 14.52 14.85
C GLY A 94 -3.59 15.76 15.59
N SER A 95 -4.37 15.55 16.64
CA SER A 95 -4.77 16.58 17.60
C SER A 95 -4.11 16.34 18.95
N ALA A 96 -4.30 17.26 19.89
CA ALA A 96 -3.83 17.10 21.26
C ALA A 96 -4.44 15.86 21.97
N GLN A 97 -5.65 15.44 21.54
CA GLN A 97 -6.40 14.32 22.13
C GLN A 97 -6.18 13.00 21.39
N ARG A 98 -5.78 13.04 20.12
CA ARG A 98 -5.66 11.85 19.28
C ARG A 98 -4.53 12.02 18.25
N ARG A 99 -3.59 11.10 18.25
CA ARG A 99 -2.52 11.05 17.25
C ARG A 99 -3.07 10.77 15.86
N ALA A 100 -2.31 11.13 14.85
CA ALA A 100 -2.54 10.62 13.51
C ALA A 100 -2.24 9.11 13.50
N PHE A 101 -3.07 8.36 12.79
CA PHE A 101 -3.07 6.90 12.74
C PHE A 101 -3.07 6.44 11.29
N PHE A 102 -2.36 5.34 11.00
CA PHE A 102 -2.55 4.60 9.77
C PHE A 102 -2.67 3.10 10.03
N ARG A 103 -3.33 2.40 9.11
CA ARG A 103 -3.36 0.95 8.99
C ARG A 103 -3.24 0.57 7.53
N GLN A 104 -2.52 -0.52 7.26
CA GLN A 104 -2.38 -1.11 5.94
C GLN A 104 -2.27 -2.62 6.05
N ASP A 105 -3.04 -3.34 5.24
CA ASP A 105 -2.92 -4.78 5.12
C ASP A 105 -1.75 -5.12 4.19
N ARG A 106 -1.02 -6.20 4.47
CA ARG A 106 0.10 -6.66 3.65
C ARG A 106 -0.39 -7.66 2.62
N GLU A 107 0.05 -7.47 1.38
CA GLU A 107 -0.35 -8.32 0.28
C GLU A 107 -0.02 -9.79 0.53
N ASN A 108 -0.96 -10.68 0.15
CA ASN A 108 -0.82 -12.13 0.19
C ASN A 108 -0.47 -12.72 1.57
N THR A 109 -0.76 -12.00 2.65
CA THR A 109 -0.53 -12.46 4.02
C THR A 109 -1.73 -12.14 4.91
N ASN A 110 -1.84 -12.80 6.06
CA ASN A 110 -2.79 -12.42 7.12
C ASN A 110 -2.15 -11.40 8.07
N GLU A 111 -1.30 -10.53 7.54
CA GLU A 111 -0.58 -9.53 8.31
C GLU A 111 -1.11 -8.13 7.97
N HIS A 112 -1.12 -7.27 8.98
CA HIS A 112 -1.30 -5.84 8.78
C HIS A 112 -0.36 -5.05 9.69
N ILE A 113 -0.13 -3.81 9.31
CA ILE A 113 0.63 -2.85 10.10
C ILE A 113 -0.28 -1.71 10.53
N GLU A 114 -0.01 -1.20 11.72
CA GLU A 114 -0.63 0.00 12.25
C GLU A 114 0.46 0.93 12.78
N GLY A 115 0.24 2.22 12.64
CA GLY A 115 1.16 3.21 13.20
C GLY A 115 0.45 4.45 13.69
N GLU A 116 1.05 5.06 14.71
CA GLU A 116 0.58 6.30 15.33
C GLU A 116 1.74 7.26 15.54
N ALA A 117 1.49 8.55 15.32
CA ALA A 117 2.44 9.62 15.62
C ALA A 117 1.70 10.96 15.75
N LEU A 118 2.41 12.00 16.18
CA LEU A 118 1.86 13.36 16.12
C LEU A 118 1.60 13.79 14.68
N ARG A 119 2.45 13.34 13.74
CA ARG A 119 2.34 13.63 12.31
C ARG A 119 2.78 12.42 11.48
N LEU A 120 2.04 12.15 10.41
CA LEU A 120 2.38 11.19 9.36
C LEU A 120 2.70 11.96 8.08
N GLU A 121 3.78 11.59 7.39
CA GLU A 121 4.19 12.13 6.11
C GLU A 121 4.32 11.00 5.10
N TYR A 122 3.61 11.09 3.98
CA TYR A 122 3.64 10.08 2.92
C TYR A 122 4.15 10.68 1.61
N ASP A 123 5.13 10.04 1.01
CA ASP A 123 5.65 10.36 -0.33
C ASP A 123 5.35 9.19 -1.28
N SER A 124 4.41 9.38 -2.21
CA SER A 124 4.00 8.33 -3.17
C SER A 124 5.11 7.97 -4.15
N ARG A 125 6.05 8.88 -4.43
CA ARG A 125 7.17 8.63 -5.35
C ARG A 125 8.13 7.58 -4.81
N THR A 126 8.37 7.58 -3.51
CA THR A 126 9.28 6.64 -2.84
C THR A 126 8.54 5.56 -2.06
N SER A 127 7.21 5.60 -2.05
CA SER A 127 6.35 4.73 -1.22
C SER A 127 6.80 4.71 0.25
N THR A 128 7.13 5.91 0.76
CA THR A 128 7.69 6.05 2.11
C THR A 128 6.70 6.77 3.01
N LEU A 129 6.43 6.17 4.16
CA LEU A 129 5.65 6.75 5.25
C LEU A 129 6.59 7.06 6.42
N ARG A 130 6.59 8.33 6.87
CA ARG A 130 7.31 8.77 8.06
C ARG A 130 6.32 9.10 9.17
N LEU A 131 6.54 8.51 10.32
CA LEU A 131 5.83 8.75 11.56
C LEU A 131 6.71 9.66 12.41
N VAL A 132 6.25 10.87 12.70
CA VAL A 132 7.06 11.91 13.35
C VAL A 132 6.42 12.34 14.67
N GLY A 133 7.19 12.24 15.73
CA GLY A 133 6.81 12.62 17.09
C GLY A 133 6.04 11.52 17.83
N ASP A 134 6.63 10.96 18.88
CA ASP A 134 6.06 9.87 19.69
C ASP A 134 5.54 8.71 18.83
N ALA A 135 6.36 8.29 17.86
CA ALA A 135 6.00 7.32 16.86
C ALA A 135 5.93 5.90 17.44
N THR A 136 4.90 5.18 17.07
CA THR A 136 4.74 3.75 17.37
C THR A 136 4.31 3.02 16.11
N LEU A 137 4.96 1.90 15.80
CA LEU A 137 4.62 0.98 14.71
C LEU A 137 4.33 -0.39 15.32
N ARG A 138 3.21 -1.00 14.93
CA ARG A 138 2.78 -2.33 15.36
C ARG A 138 2.57 -3.20 14.14
N ARG A 139 3.05 -4.43 14.19
CA ARG A 139 2.74 -5.45 13.19
C ARG A 139 1.87 -6.52 13.82
N TYR A 140 0.86 -6.92 13.07
CA TYR A 140 -0.09 -7.96 13.47
C TYR A 140 -0.01 -9.12 12.49
N ARG A 141 -0.14 -10.34 13.03
CA ARG A 141 -0.28 -11.57 12.27
C ARG A 141 -1.51 -12.33 12.78
N ASN A 142 -2.43 -12.70 11.88
CA ASN A 142 -3.70 -13.32 12.24
C ASN A 142 -4.49 -12.50 13.30
N ASN A 143 -4.43 -11.16 13.23
CA ASN A 143 -4.99 -10.20 14.21
C ASN A 143 -4.33 -10.23 15.61
N GLU A 144 -3.26 -10.98 15.80
CA GLU A 144 -2.48 -10.96 17.03
C GLU A 144 -1.28 -10.03 16.90
N LEU A 145 -0.98 -9.27 17.95
CA LEU A 145 0.18 -8.38 17.97
C LEU A 145 1.47 -9.22 17.90
N TRP A 146 2.20 -9.09 16.78
CA TRP A 146 3.47 -9.79 16.56
C TRP A 146 4.65 -9.03 17.15
N ASP A 147 4.77 -7.75 16.84
CA ASP A 147 5.76 -6.87 17.43
C ASP A 147 5.29 -5.40 17.49
N GLN A 148 5.97 -4.66 18.33
CA GLN A 148 5.77 -3.23 18.48
C GLN A 148 7.13 -2.53 18.62
N THR A 149 7.27 -1.43 17.88
CA THR A 149 8.44 -0.58 17.91
C THR A 149 8.04 0.87 18.18
N SER A 150 8.79 1.59 18.99
CA SER A 150 8.53 2.98 19.32
C SER A 150 9.82 3.82 19.30
N GLY A 151 9.69 5.07 18.90
CA GLY A 151 10.78 6.03 18.81
C GLY A 151 10.30 7.45 18.55
N GLY A 152 11.23 8.35 18.29
CA GLY A 152 10.91 9.72 17.92
C GLY A 152 10.45 9.86 16.48
N VAL A 153 11.10 9.14 15.57
CA VAL A 153 10.74 9.05 14.14
C VAL A 153 10.86 7.60 13.70
N ILE A 154 9.85 7.13 12.96
CA ILE A 154 9.88 5.85 12.27
C ILE A 154 9.67 6.13 10.79
N THR A 155 10.58 5.63 9.95
CA THR A 155 10.45 5.69 8.50
C THR A 155 10.19 4.29 7.97
N TYR A 156 9.06 4.09 7.31
CA TYR A 156 8.62 2.82 6.74
C TYR A 156 8.53 2.92 5.21
N ASN A 157 9.12 1.96 4.52
CA ASN A 157 8.98 1.83 3.07
C ASN A 157 8.00 0.69 2.76
N ASP A 158 6.89 1.02 2.12
CA ASP A 158 5.79 0.11 1.82
C ASP A 158 6.19 -1.01 0.85
N GLN A 159 6.98 -0.70 -0.18
CA GLN A 159 7.38 -1.67 -1.20
C GLN A 159 8.35 -2.73 -0.66
N THR A 160 9.28 -2.33 0.20
CA THR A 160 10.32 -3.22 0.72
C THR A 160 10.00 -3.77 2.11
N SER A 161 8.96 -3.24 2.76
CA SER A 161 8.63 -3.52 4.17
C SER A 161 9.77 -3.23 5.15
N PHE A 162 10.74 -2.43 4.73
CA PHE A 162 11.87 -2.01 5.54
C PHE A 162 11.49 -0.79 6.37
N PHE A 163 11.92 -0.75 7.63
CA PHE A 163 11.74 0.43 8.46
C PHE A 163 12.99 0.76 9.25
N THR A 164 13.16 2.04 9.54
CA THR A 164 14.17 2.57 10.45
C THR A 164 13.50 3.29 11.60
N VAL A 165 14.13 3.28 12.76
CA VAL A 165 13.63 3.95 13.97
C VAL A 165 14.74 4.81 14.54
N GLU A 166 14.41 6.06 14.77
CA GLU A 166 15.33 7.05 15.33
C GLU A 166 14.80 7.57 16.66
N SER A 167 15.70 7.90 17.57
CA SER A 167 15.36 8.62 18.80
C SER A 167 14.88 10.04 18.46
N GLY A 168 13.88 10.55 19.16
CA GLY A 168 13.44 11.94 19.00
C GLY A 168 14.48 12.95 19.53
N GLU A 169 14.44 14.17 18.96
CA GLU A 169 15.30 15.29 19.41
C GLU A 169 15.03 15.73 20.85
N ASN A 170 13.85 15.44 21.40
CA ASN A 170 13.45 15.80 22.76
C ASN A 170 14.00 14.80 23.80
N ARG A 171 15.24 14.98 24.20
CA ARG A 171 15.92 14.18 25.24
C ARG A 171 15.33 14.29 26.65
N ASN A 172 14.33 15.14 26.86
CA ASN A 172 13.74 15.43 28.18
C ASN A 172 12.53 14.57 28.54
N SER A 173 12.06 13.70 27.66
CA SER A 173 11.04 12.70 27.95
C SER A 173 11.64 11.30 27.98
N ASN A 174 11.12 10.40 28.80
CA ASN A 174 11.49 8.98 28.83
C ASN A 174 11.35 8.26 27.46
N SER A 175 10.84 8.95 26.45
CA SER A 175 10.65 8.53 25.06
C SER A 175 11.85 8.79 24.13
N GLY A 176 12.99 9.26 24.66
CA GLY A 176 14.20 9.52 23.84
C GLY A 176 14.91 8.28 23.31
N ARG A 177 14.50 7.07 23.67
CA ARG A 177 15.13 5.82 23.25
C ARG A 177 14.22 5.05 22.28
N VAL A 178 14.86 4.34 21.35
CA VAL A 178 14.17 3.34 20.53
C VAL A 178 13.89 2.11 21.38
N THR A 179 12.65 1.63 21.33
CA THR A 179 12.25 0.38 22.00
C THR A 179 11.59 -0.54 21.00
N MET A 180 11.85 -1.84 21.13
CA MET A 180 11.20 -2.89 20.35
C MET A 180 10.80 -4.04 21.26
N SER A 181 9.56 -4.50 21.16
CA SER A 181 9.06 -5.69 21.81
C SER A 181 8.73 -6.74 20.76
N LEU A 182 9.26 -7.95 20.90
CA LEU A 182 9.04 -9.08 20.02
C LEU A 182 8.23 -10.14 20.78
N THR A 183 7.17 -10.63 20.16
CA THR A 183 6.43 -11.78 20.68
C THR A 183 7.15 -13.06 20.24
N PRO A 184 7.54 -13.98 21.16
CA PRO A 184 8.12 -15.26 20.79
C PRO A 184 7.18 -16.06 19.90
N SER A 185 7.71 -16.71 18.85
CA SER A 185 6.93 -17.68 18.04
C SER A 185 6.49 -18.81 18.94
N GLN A 186 5.20 -19.06 19.03
CA GLN A 186 4.69 -20.32 19.57
C GLN A 186 4.69 -21.32 18.40
N ASP A 187 5.66 -22.24 18.44
CA ASP A 187 5.72 -23.39 17.51
C ASP A 187 4.60 -24.39 17.84
#